data_f11bb3bd18799a463d56ae567098361c
#
_entry.id   f11bb3bd18799a463d56ae567098361c
#
_cell.length_a   1.000
_cell.length_b   1.000
_cell.length_c   1.000
_cell.angle_alpha   90.00
_cell.angle_beta   90.00
_cell.angle_gamma   90.00
#
_symmetry.space_group_name_H-M   'P 1'
#
loop_
_entity.id
_entity.type
_entity.pdbx_description
1 polymer ?
#
loop_
_entity_poly.entity_id
_entity_poly.type
_entity_poly.pdbx_seq_one_letter_code
_entity_poly.pdbx_strand_id
1 'polypeptide(L)'
;LNAEEPPSTCLMWLAYTMNGVVWNEDGRFNKESVLEALKYMETLINEELVAPEDKTSSGMDAYMRICGGTASFLTGPTSFVSRSQNEELCSVVGQIQPILVPGKEGKAAQTMPLPEAIGVNKLSENKEAAKKFVEWYTSADMQKQLNKTNSAIPTRNSVLEELINDGTIQNSGAMLEQAKIVSSPFPNGVPSYYAQMSSAMYNAINKMALGELNAEQAYDEMASALEELINE
;
A
#
# COMPACT_ATOMS: atom_id res chain seq x y z
N LEU A 1 -3.72 12.13 1.83
CA LEU A 1 -4.99 12.13 1.05
C LEU A 1 -4.96 13.19 -0.06
N ASN A 2 -3.77 13.54 -0.56
CA ASN A 2 -3.56 14.41 -1.70
C ASN A 2 -4.01 13.75 -3.03
N ALA A 3 -4.07 14.54 -4.12
CA ALA A 3 -4.45 14.04 -5.44
C ALA A 3 -3.27 13.27 -6.11
N GLU A 4 -2.86 12.18 -5.50
CA GLU A 4 -1.82 11.25 -5.96
C GLU A 4 -2.29 9.80 -5.76
N GLU A 5 -1.59 8.83 -6.31
CA GLU A 5 -1.98 7.42 -6.26
C GLU A 5 -2.13 6.79 -4.85
N PRO A 6 -1.34 7.13 -3.81
CA PRO A 6 -1.47 6.50 -2.50
C PRO A 6 -2.88 6.45 -1.90
N PRO A 7 -3.74 7.47 -2.01
CA PRO A 7 -5.14 7.39 -1.56
C PRO A 7 -5.97 6.31 -2.25
N SER A 8 -5.80 6.07 -3.55
CA SER A 8 -6.52 5.00 -4.25
C SER A 8 -6.08 3.62 -3.76
N THR A 9 -4.78 3.44 -3.56
CA THR A 9 -4.22 2.22 -2.96
C THR A 9 -4.72 2.02 -1.53
N CYS A 10 -4.80 3.09 -0.73
CA CYS A 10 -5.31 3.05 0.64
C CYS A 10 -6.81 2.64 0.66
N LEU A 11 -7.62 3.19 -0.22
CA LEU A 11 -9.03 2.80 -0.33
C LEU A 11 -9.18 1.32 -0.71
N MET A 12 -8.45 0.85 -1.73
CA MET A 12 -8.47 -0.57 -2.12
C MET A 12 -8.02 -1.46 -0.98
N TRP A 13 -6.95 -1.07 -0.28
CA TRP A 13 -6.44 -1.79 0.87
C TRP A 13 -7.48 -1.88 1.99
N LEU A 14 -8.13 -0.77 2.35
CA LEU A 14 -9.17 -0.73 3.37
C LEU A 14 -10.36 -1.62 2.99
N ALA A 15 -10.92 -1.43 1.79
CA ALA A 15 -12.06 -2.21 1.34
C ALA A 15 -11.75 -3.71 1.34
N TYR A 16 -10.58 -4.09 0.84
CA TYR A 16 -10.15 -5.49 0.80
C TYR A 16 -9.90 -6.07 2.20
N THR A 17 -9.26 -5.31 3.07
CA THR A 17 -8.96 -5.72 4.46
C THR A 17 -10.23 -5.87 5.30
N MET A 18 -11.20 -4.98 5.12
CA MET A 18 -12.44 -4.98 5.88
C MET A 18 -13.42 -6.06 5.42
N ASN A 19 -13.50 -6.30 4.12
CA ASN A 19 -14.57 -7.11 3.51
C ASN A 19 -14.09 -8.23 2.56
N GLY A 20 -12.78 -8.33 2.30
CA GLY A 20 -12.22 -9.35 1.41
C GLY A 20 -12.51 -9.14 -0.09
N VAL A 21 -13.10 -8.01 -0.46
CA VAL A 21 -13.50 -7.71 -1.84
C VAL A 21 -13.41 -6.22 -2.12
N VAL A 22 -12.97 -5.86 -3.33
CA VAL A 22 -13.01 -4.49 -3.87
C VAL A 22 -13.85 -4.47 -5.15
N TRP A 23 -13.71 -5.50 -5.97
CA TRP A 23 -14.28 -5.62 -7.32
C TRP A 23 -15.26 -6.77 -7.41
N ASN A 24 -16.34 -6.58 -8.11
CA ASN A 24 -17.20 -7.65 -8.57
C ASN A 24 -16.55 -8.37 -9.76
N GLU A 25 -17.07 -9.54 -10.14
CA GLU A 25 -16.56 -10.33 -11.27
C GLU A 25 -16.64 -9.58 -12.62
N ASP A 26 -17.55 -8.63 -12.75
CA ASP A 26 -17.73 -7.78 -13.94
C ASP A 26 -16.77 -6.58 -14.00
N GLY A 27 -15.85 -6.45 -13.03
CA GLY A 27 -14.87 -5.38 -12.95
C GLY A 27 -15.36 -4.08 -12.30
N ARG A 28 -16.63 -4.01 -11.90
CA ARG A 28 -17.19 -2.87 -11.16
C ARG A 28 -16.83 -2.92 -9.69
N PHE A 29 -16.85 -1.76 -9.03
CA PHE A 29 -16.69 -1.72 -7.57
C PHE A 29 -17.76 -2.55 -6.86
N ASN A 30 -17.36 -3.32 -5.86
CA ASN A 30 -18.30 -3.82 -4.87
C ASN A 30 -18.75 -2.65 -4.00
N LYS A 31 -19.98 -2.18 -4.25
CA LYS A 31 -20.51 -0.96 -3.65
C LYS A 31 -20.48 -0.99 -2.12
N GLU A 32 -20.90 -2.09 -1.52
CA GLU A 32 -20.96 -2.21 -0.07
C GLU A 32 -19.57 -2.07 0.54
N SER A 33 -18.60 -2.80 0.02
CA SER A 33 -17.23 -2.82 0.52
C SER A 33 -16.52 -1.47 0.34
N VAL A 34 -16.59 -0.89 -0.85
CA VAL A 34 -15.89 0.37 -1.17
C VAL A 34 -16.53 1.54 -0.43
N LEU A 35 -17.86 1.57 -0.33
CA LEU A 35 -18.55 2.63 0.40
C LEU A 35 -18.31 2.55 1.91
N GLU A 36 -18.24 1.33 2.50
CA GLU A 36 -17.86 1.16 3.90
C GLU A 36 -16.46 1.70 4.17
N ALA A 37 -15.50 1.41 3.29
CA ALA A 37 -14.14 1.93 3.41
C ALA A 37 -14.07 3.46 3.28
N LEU A 38 -14.82 4.06 2.34
CA LEU A 38 -14.91 5.52 2.20
C LEU A 38 -15.52 6.18 3.45
N LYS A 39 -16.60 5.61 3.99
CA LYS A 39 -17.23 6.10 5.24
C LYS A 39 -16.27 6.00 6.42
N TYR A 40 -15.46 4.96 6.48
CA TYR A 40 -14.42 4.85 7.50
C TYR A 40 -13.35 5.95 7.33
N MET A 41 -12.86 6.19 6.11
CA MET A 41 -11.93 7.30 5.85
C MET A 41 -12.53 8.67 6.20
N GLU A 42 -13.78 8.91 5.82
CA GLU A 42 -14.52 10.13 6.16
C GLU A 42 -14.64 10.32 7.68
N THR A 43 -14.92 9.25 8.41
CA THR A 43 -14.98 9.28 9.88
C THR A 43 -13.63 9.68 10.47
N LEU A 44 -12.51 9.09 10.01
CA LEU A 44 -11.19 9.44 10.49
C LEU A 44 -10.84 10.92 10.23
N ILE A 45 -11.29 11.47 9.11
CA ILE A 45 -11.09 12.88 8.75
C ILE A 45 -11.95 13.79 9.65
N ASN A 46 -13.22 13.47 9.82
CA ASN A 46 -14.19 14.30 10.56
C ASN A 46 -13.93 14.29 12.06
N GLU A 47 -13.42 13.20 12.60
CA GLU A 47 -13.04 13.07 14.02
C GLU A 47 -11.61 13.54 14.30
N GLU A 48 -10.94 14.15 13.30
CA GLU A 48 -9.57 14.68 13.41
C GLU A 48 -8.53 13.61 13.84
N LEU A 49 -8.77 12.35 13.47
CA LEU A 49 -7.86 11.23 13.74
C LEU A 49 -6.73 11.12 12.70
N VAL A 50 -6.84 11.88 11.61
CA VAL A 50 -5.80 12.07 10.60
C VAL A 50 -5.23 13.48 10.76
N ALA A 51 -3.89 13.61 10.75
CA ALA A 51 -3.26 14.91 10.87
C ALA A 51 -3.78 15.86 9.76
N PRO A 52 -4.14 17.12 10.09
CA PRO A 52 -4.70 18.06 9.10
C PRO A 52 -3.80 18.23 7.86
N GLU A 53 -2.49 18.20 8.04
CA GLU A 53 -1.50 18.31 6.98
C GLU A 53 -1.54 17.12 6.02
N ASP A 54 -2.00 15.94 6.44
CA ASP A 54 -2.06 14.74 5.62
C ASP A 54 -3.14 14.80 4.53
N LYS A 55 -3.99 15.82 4.56
CA LYS A 55 -4.93 16.12 3.46
C LYS A 55 -4.21 16.61 2.20
N THR A 56 -3.02 17.20 2.36
CA THR A 56 -2.24 17.82 1.28
C THR A 56 -0.78 17.38 1.19
N SER A 57 -0.25 16.68 2.22
CA SER A 57 1.13 16.20 2.21
C SER A 57 1.31 14.99 1.29
N SER A 58 2.55 14.76 0.85
CA SER A 58 2.89 13.57 0.09
C SER A 58 2.67 12.28 0.91
N GLY A 59 2.48 11.15 0.25
CA GLY A 59 2.36 9.87 0.95
C GLY A 59 3.59 9.55 1.78
N MET A 60 4.79 9.96 1.34
CA MET A 60 6.02 9.74 2.09
C MET A 60 6.04 10.56 3.39
N ASP A 61 5.60 11.83 3.36
CA ASP A 61 5.53 12.67 4.55
C ASP A 61 4.57 12.08 5.59
N ALA A 62 3.41 11.59 5.16
CA ALA A 62 2.45 10.90 6.02
C ALA A 62 3.07 9.66 6.68
N TYR A 63 3.80 8.85 5.90
CA TYR A 63 4.49 7.68 6.43
C TYR A 63 5.60 8.02 7.45
N MET A 64 6.32 9.10 7.24
CA MET A 64 7.41 9.50 8.14
C MET A 64 6.92 10.06 9.49
N ARG A 65 5.62 10.37 9.65
CA ARG A 65 5.09 10.87 10.94
C ARG A 65 5.24 9.89 12.09
N ILE A 66 5.11 8.60 11.84
CA ILE A 66 5.32 7.59 12.89
C ILE A 66 6.79 7.59 13.35
N CYS A 67 7.72 7.74 12.42
CA CYS A 67 9.15 7.86 12.73
C CYS A 67 9.53 9.19 13.41
N GLY A 68 8.73 10.23 13.20
CA GLY A 68 8.83 11.52 13.91
C GLY A 68 8.16 11.51 15.28
N GLY A 69 7.48 10.41 15.68
CA GLY A 69 6.78 10.31 16.96
C GLY A 69 5.47 11.12 17.02
N THR A 70 4.95 11.58 15.87
CA THR A 70 3.72 12.41 15.79
C THR A 70 2.49 11.64 15.35
N ALA A 71 2.62 10.34 15.02
CA ALA A 71 1.52 9.44 14.75
C ALA A 71 1.61 8.21 15.67
N SER A 72 0.46 7.74 16.16
CA SER A 72 0.36 6.55 17.02
C SER A 72 0.24 5.25 16.23
N PHE A 73 -0.30 5.30 15.03
CA PHE A 73 -0.51 4.15 14.15
C PHE A 73 -0.15 4.52 12.72
N LEU A 74 0.37 3.54 12.00
CA LEU A 74 0.63 3.62 10.57
C LEU A 74 0.21 2.30 9.93
N THR A 75 -0.56 2.38 8.84
CA THR A 75 -0.69 1.31 7.87
C THR A 75 0.15 1.65 6.66
N GLY A 76 1.04 0.76 6.27
CA GLY A 76 1.99 1.06 5.21
C GLY A 76 2.73 -0.18 4.69
N PRO A 77 3.57 -0.02 3.68
CA PRO A 77 4.36 -1.10 3.14
C PRO A 77 5.36 -1.66 4.17
N THR A 78 5.67 -2.94 4.05
CA THR A 78 6.58 -3.65 4.98
C THR A 78 7.97 -3.05 5.08
N SER A 79 8.43 -2.28 4.08
CA SER A 79 9.70 -1.55 4.11
C SER A 79 9.80 -0.57 5.29
N PHE A 80 8.66 -0.12 5.85
CA PHE A 80 8.65 0.73 7.04
C PHE A 80 9.09 0.01 8.31
N VAL A 81 9.01 -1.30 8.37
CA VAL A 81 9.58 -2.09 9.48
C VAL A 81 11.08 -1.86 9.56
N SER A 82 11.81 -1.95 8.46
CA SER A 82 13.25 -1.68 8.43
C SER A 82 13.57 -0.19 8.65
N ARG A 83 12.78 0.72 8.06
CA ARG A 83 12.97 2.18 8.24
C ARG A 83 12.78 2.62 9.68
N SER A 84 11.82 2.03 10.39
CA SER A 84 11.57 2.34 11.81
C SER A 84 12.71 1.91 12.74
N GLN A 85 13.65 1.12 12.26
CA GLN A 85 14.84 0.64 12.99
C GLN A 85 16.10 1.41 12.62
N ASN A 86 16.04 2.35 11.68
CA ASN A 86 17.17 3.13 11.22
C ASN A 86 17.22 4.48 11.99
N GLU A 87 18.25 4.68 12.81
CA GLU A 87 18.43 5.90 13.62
C GLU A 87 18.60 7.19 12.80
N GLU A 88 19.03 7.07 11.52
CA GLU A 88 19.13 8.22 10.64
C GLU A 88 17.76 8.67 10.09
N LEU A 89 16.76 7.77 10.10
CA LEU A 89 15.44 8.00 9.51
C LEU A 89 14.32 8.09 10.56
N CYS A 90 14.55 7.57 11.78
CA CYS A 90 13.52 7.41 12.78
C CYS A 90 14.01 7.89 14.16
N SER A 91 13.35 8.88 14.73
CA SER A 91 13.69 9.44 16.04
C SER A 91 13.16 8.59 17.22
N VAL A 92 12.27 7.64 16.95
CA VAL A 92 11.62 6.77 17.95
C VAL A 92 11.97 5.28 17.73
N VAL A 93 13.22 5.02 17.32
CA VAL A 93 13.73 3.65 17.13
C VAL A 93 13.49 2.82 18.40
N GLY A 94 13.06 1.57 18.20
CA GLY A 94 12.73 0.62 19.29
C GLY A 94 11.37 0.83 19.95
N GLN A 95 10.65 1.91 19.65
CA GLN A 95 9.30 2.17 20.18
C GLN A 95 8.17 1.75 19.23
N ILE A 96 8.49 1.46 17.98
CA ILE A 96 7.51 1.05 16.96
C ILE A 96 7.47 -0.48 16.88
N GLN A 97 6.27 -1.04 16.99
CA GLN A 97 6.03 -2.47 16.90
C GLN A 97 5.13 -2.78 15.70
N PRO A 98 5.59 -3.61 14.74
CA PRO A 98 4.71 -4.16 13.71
C PRO A 98 3.66 -5.08 14.35
N ILE A 99 2.42 -4.94 13.93
CA ILE A 99 1.32 -5.81 14.33
C ILE A 99 0.63 -6.39 13.09
N LEU A 100 -0.05 -7.50 13.26
CA LEU A 100 -0.95 -8.01 12.22
C LEU A 100 -2.05 -6.97 11.96
N VAL A 101 -2.42 -6.83 10.69
CA VAL A 101 -3.52 -5.94 10.32
C VAL A 101 -4.80 -6.44 11.01
N PRO A 102 -5.41 -5.62 11.88
CA PRO A 102 -6.60 -6.05 12.60
C PRO A 102 -7.78 -6.20 11.64
N GLY A 103 -8.46 -7.32 11.74
CA GLY A 103 -9.69 -7.60 11.01
C GLY A 103 -10.90 -7.66 11.93
N LYS A 104 -12.03 -8.01 11.37
CA LYS A 104 -13.28 -8.20 12.12
C LYS A 104 -13.10 -9.35 13.13
N GLU A 105 -13.76 -9.24 14.28
CA GLU A 105 -13.77 -10.25 15.35
C GLU A 105 -12.39 -10.57 15.97
N GLY A 106 -11.43 -9.63 15.89
CA GLY A 106 -10.09 -9.80 16.49
C GLY A 106 -9.18 -10.77 15.74
N LYS A 107 -9.56 -11.21 14.54
CA LYS A 107 -8.70 -12.01 13.66
C LYS A 107 -7.81 -11.10 12.83
N ALA A 108 -6.66 -11.62 12.38
CA ALA A 108 -5.85 -10.93 11.40
C ALA A 108 -6.61 -10.83 10.06
N ALA A 109 -6.62 -9.63 9.47
CA ALA A 109 -7.26 -9.43 8.18
C ALA A 109 -6.38 -9.91 7.03
N GLN A 110 -7.01 -10.48 6.01
CA GLN A 110 -6.38 -10.64 4.71
C GLN A 110 -6.04 -9.26 4.14
N THR A 111 -4.90 -9.14 3.47
CA THR A 111 -4.50 -7.89 2.85
C THR A 111 -3.98 -8.11 1.42
N MET A 112 -3.76 -7.03 0.70
CA MET A 112 -3.27 -7.09 -0.67
C MET A 112 -1.75 -6.89 -0.73
N PRO A 113 -1.05 -7.53 -1.70
CA PRO A 113 0.35 -7.25 -1.97
C PRO A 113 0.51 -5.91 -2.73
N LEU A 114 1.63 -5.26 -2.51
CA LEU A 114 2.10 -4.11 -3.30
C LEU A 114 3.50 -4.44 -3.86
N PRO A 115 3.62 -5.40 -4.80
CA PRO A 115 4.91 -5.79 -5.33
C PRO A 115 5.43 -4.73 -6.31
N GLU A 116 6.70 -4.40 -6.16
CA GLU A 116 7.45 -3.69 -7.19
C GLU A 116 8.14 -4.69 -8.11
N ALA A 117 8.17 -4.43 -9.39
CA ALA A 117 8.75 -5.33 -10.37
C ALA A 117 9.73 -4.61 -11.29
N ILE A 118 10.76 -5.34 -11.72
CA ILE A 118 11.69 -4.92 -12.76
C ILE A 118 11.59 -5.85 -13.95
N GLY A 119 11.58 -5.30 -15.14
CA GLY A 119 11.47 -6.07 -16.38
C GLY A 119 12.31 -5.50 -17.52
N VAL A 120 12.45 -6.29 -18.58
CA VAL A 120 13.11 -5.88 -19.81
C VAL A 120 12.08 -5.36 -20.79
N ASN A 121 12.24 -4.10 -21.23
CA ASN A 121 11.36 -3.52 -22.24
C ASN A 121 11.46 -4.35 -23.55
N LYS A 122 10.29 -4.74 -24.10
CA LYS A 122 10.22 -5.53 -25.35
C LYS A 122 10.87 -4.84 -26.56
N LEU A 123 10.93 -3.52 -26.54
CA LEU A 123 11.53 -2.68 -27.60
C LEU A 123 13.03 -2.40 -27.38
N SER A 124 13.63 -2.89 -26.29
CA SER A 124 15.06 -2.69 -26.04
C SER A 124 15.90 -3.37 -27.12
N GLU A 125 16.89 -2.66 -27.64
CA GLU A 125 17.89 -3.21 -28.54
C GLU A 125 18.97 -4.00 -27.79
N ASN A 126 19.09 -3.83 -26.47
CA ASN A 126 20.11 -4.44 -25.62
C ASN A 126 19.50 -5.47 -24.64
N LYS A 127 18.59 -6.33 -25.12
CA LYS A 127 17.83 -7.27 -24.27
C LYS A 127 18.71 -8.19 -23.43
N GLU A 128 19.79 -8.71 -23.99
CA GLU A 128 20.69 -9.63 -23.25
C GLU A 128 21.45 -8.92 -22.11
N ALA A 129 21.88 -7.68 -22.33
CA ALA A 129 22.47 -6.87 -21.26
C ALA A 129 21.43 -6.51 -20.19
N ALA A 130 20.23 -6.14 -20.61
CA ALA A 130 19.12 -5.84 -19.71
C ALA A 130 18.69 -7.05 -18.85
N LYS A 131 18.65 -8.25 -19.43
CA LYS A 131 18.40 -9.50 -18.67
C LYS A 131 19.47 -9.73 -17.59
N LYS A 132 20.76 -9.59 -17.96
CA LYS A 132 21.86 -9.73 -16.99
C LYS A 132 21.74 -8.71 -15.85
N PHE A 133 21.32 -7.48 -16.17
CA PHE A 133 21.06 -6.48 -15.13
C PHE A 133 19.92 -6.91 -14.21
N VAL A 134 18.79 -7.38 -14.75
CA VAL A 134 17.65 -7.87 -13.93
C VAL A 134 18.08 -9.05 -13.06
N GLU A 135 18.82 -10.02 -13.61
CA GLU A 135 19.34 -11.16 -12.86
C GLU A 135 20.25 -10.73 -11.70
N TRP A 136 21.16 -9.79 -11.96
CA TRP A 136 22.04 -9.22 -10.94
C TRP A 136 21.23 -8.43 -9.89
N TYR A 137 20.32 -7.54 -10.32
CA TYR A 137 19.53 -6.69 -9.42
C TYR A 137 18.62 -7.51 -8.51
N THR A 138 18.09 -8.63 -8.98
CA THR A 138 17.25 -9.55 -8.21
C THR A 138 18.02 -10.68 -7.52
N SER A 139 19.36 -10.66 -7.55
CA SER A 139 20.19 -11.65 -6.86
C SER A 139 20.09 -11.53 -5.34
N ALA A 140 20.43 -12.61 -4.64
CA ALA A 140 20.42 -12.63 -3.17
C ALA A 140 21.35 -11.55 -2.58
N ASP A 141 22.56 -11.42 -3.11
CA ASP A 141 23.56 -10.46 -2.63
C ASP A 141 23.06 -9.02 -2.83
N MET A 142 22.47 -8.73 -4.00
CA MET A 142 21.93 -7.39 -4.26
C MET A 142 20.73 -7.06 -3.35
N GLN A 143 19.85 -8.02 -3.08
CA GLN A 143 18.75 -7.80 -2.17
C GLN A 143 19.21 -7.53 -0.72
N LYS A 144 20.27 -8.20 -0.26
CA LYS A 144 20.90 -7.89 1.03
C LYS A 144 21.48 -6.46 1.04
N GLN A 145 22.14 -6.07 -0.04
CA GLN A 145 22.69 -4.73 -0.16
C GLN A 145 21.60 -3.66 -0.19
N LEU A 146 20.51 -3.87 -0.93
CA LEU A 146 19.36 -2.95 -0.97
C LEU A 146 18.67 -2.84 0.38
N ASN A 147 18.57 -3.92 1.15
CA ASN A 147 18.10 -3.83 2.53
C ASN A 147 18.99 -2.93 3.38
N LYS A 148 20.30 -3.12 3.31
CA LYS A 148 21.28 -2.33 4.08
C LYS A 148 21.28 -0.84 3.70
N THR A 149 21.15 -0.51 2.42
CA THR A 149 21.27 0.88 1.93
C THR A 149 19.96 1.64 1.91
N ASN A 150 18.86 0.96 1.60
CA ASN A 150 17.57 1.58 1.34
C ASN A 150 16.44 1.03 2.23
N SER A 151 16.75 0.16 3.18
CA SER A 151 15.77 -0.54 4.02
C SER A 151 14.74 -1.35 3.22
N ALA A 152 15.08 -1.76 1.98
CA ALA A 152 14.20 -2.56 1.15
C ALA A 152 14.01 -3.96 1.73
N ILE A 153 12.76 -4.44 1.78
CA ILE A 153 12.48 -5.80 2.23
C ILE A 153 12.75 -6.77 1.08
N PRO A 154 13.59 -7.80 1.29
CA PRO A 154 13.86 -8.81 0.28
C PRO A 154 12.60 -9.57 -0.14
N THR A 155 12.45 -9.80 -1.44
CA THR A 155 11.37 -10.65 -2.00
C THR A 155 11.76 -12.13 -2.05
N ARG A 156 13.05 -12.45 -1.88
CA ARG A 156 13.53 -13.83 -1.76
C ARG A 156 13.37 -14.30 -0.31
N ASN A 157 12.53 -15.31 -0.09
CA ASN A 157 12.29 -15.85 1.25
C ASN A 157 13.58 -16.24 1.97
N SER A 158 14.54 -16.88 1.27
CA SER A 158 15.82 -17.27 1.86
C SER A 158 16.66 -16.09 2.36
N VAL A 159 16.63 -14.96 1.65
CA VAL A 159 17.32 -13.72 2.07
C VAL A 159 16.57 -13.08 3.24
N LEU A 160 15.25 -13.03 3.17
CA LEU A 160 14.42 -12.48 4.24
C LEU A 160 14.63 -13.27 5.56
N GLU A 161 14.58 -14.60 5.49
CA GLU A 161 14.83 -15.47 6.65
C GLU A 161 16.23 -15.28 7.23
N GLU A 162 17.24 -15.14 6.37
CA GLU A 162 18.62 -14.88 6.82
C GLU A 162 18.72 -13.56 7.59
N LEU A 163 18.19 -12.45 7.04
CA LEU A 163 18.23 -11.12 7.66
C LEU A 163 17.37 -11.02 8.95
N ILE A 164 16.37 -11.87 9.09
CA ILE A 164 15.61 -12.00 10.33
C ILE A 164 16.42 -12.80 11.37
N ASN A 165 17.03 -13.92 10.97
CA ASN A 165 17.74 -14.80 11.88
C ASN A 165 19.04 -14.14 12.42
N ASP A 166 19.69 -13.29 11.63
CA ASP A 166 20.88 -12.56 12.07
C ASP A 166 20.58 -11.26 12.83
N GLY A 167 19.27 -10.91 12.95
CA GLY A 167 18.81 -9.74 13.69
C GLY A 167 18.87 -8.43 12.92
N THR A 168 19.20 -8.45 11.62
CA THR A 168 19.19 -7.25 10.76
C THR A 168 17.78 -6.69 10.61
N ILE A 169 16.78 -7.56 10.42
CA ILE A 169 15.36 -7.19 10.43
C ILE A 169 14.75 -7.66 11.75
N GLN A 170 14.53 -6.72 12.65
CA GLN A 170 13.93 -7.00 13.96
C GLN A 170 12.40 -6.91 13.92
N ASN A 171 11.73 -7.46 14.94
CA ASN A 171 10.29 -7.38 15.14
C ASN A 171 9.46 -7.86 13.93
N SER A 172 10.00 -8.77 13.13
CA SER A 172 9.46 -9.20 11.85
C SER A 172 8.37 -10.29 11.92
N GLY A 173 8.07 -10.83 13.11
CA GLY A 173 7.12 -11.91 13.28
C GLY A 173 5.73 -11.60 12.68
N ALA A 174 5.17 -10.44 13.00
CA ALA A 174 3.88 -10.02 12.46
C ALA A 174 3.93 -9.85 10.92
N MET A 175 5.04 -9.36 10.37
CA MET A 175 5.23 -9.21 8.92
C MET A 175 5.22 -10.57 8.21
N LEU A 176 5.91 -11.57 8.75
CA LEU A 176 5.96 -12.92 8.18
C LEU A 176 4.59 -13.63 8.25
N GLU A 177 3.88 -13.47 9.36
CA GLU A 177 2.53 -14.04 9.48
C GLU A 177 1.55 -13.31 8.54
N GLN A 178 1.64 -11.99 8.42
CA GLN A 178 0.82 -11.24 7.47
C GLN A 178 1.09 -11.67 6.02
N ALA A 179 2.33 -11.93 5.65
CA ALA A 179 2.70 -12.37 4.31
C ALA A 179 2.06 -13.70 3.90
N LYS A 180 1.62 -14.54 4.85
CA LYS A 180 0.92 -15.80 4.57
C LYS A 180 -0.55 -15.61 4.16
N ILE A 181 -1.12 -14.47 4.47
CA ILE A 181 -2.54 -14.14 4.22
C ILE A 181 -2.70 -12.94 3.28
N VAL A 182 -1.83 -12.86 2.29
CA VAL A 182 -1.85 -11.83 1.24
C VAL A 182 -2.41 -12.42 -0.05
N SER A 183 -3.34 -11.71 -0.69
CA SER A 183 -3.81 -12.08 -2.04
C SER A 183 -4.22 -10.86 -2.85
N SER A 184 -4.29 -11.02 -4.18
CA SER A 184 -4.66 -9.94 -5.09
C SER A 184 -6.13 -9.54 -4.89
N PRO A 185 -6.43 -8.23 -4.80
CA PRO A 185 -7.81 -7.75 -4.80
C PRO A 185 -8.47 -7.81 -6.19
N PHE A 186 -7.71 -8.06 -7.25
CA PHE A 186 -8.18 -8.08 -8.63
C PHE A 186 -8.51 -9.51 -9.08
N PRO A 187 -9.80 -9.91 -9.20
CA PRO A 187 -10.17 -11.28 -9.53
C PRO A 187 -9.76 -11.68 -10.97
N ASN A 188 -9.75 -10.72 -11.89
CA ASN A 188 -9.42 -10.92 -13.30
C ASN A 188 -8.06 -10.31 -13.70
N GLY A 189 -7.19 -9.99 -12.71
CA GLY A 189 -5.97 -9.26 -12.93
C GLY A 189 -6.17 -7.74 -13.01
N VAL A 190 -5.06 -7.00 -13.03
CA VAL A 190 -5.11 -5.53 -13.09
C VAL A 190 -5.62 -5.09 -14.47
N PRO A 191 -6.66 -4.25 -14.55
CA PRO A 191 -7.23 -3.83 -15.82
C PRO A 191 -6.28 -2.88 -16.59
N SER A 192 -6.40 -2.84 -17.92
CA SER A 192 -5.56 -1.99 -18.76
C SER A 192 -5.78 -0.49 -18.52
N TYR A 193 -6.94 -0.11 -18.04
CA TYR A 193 -7.34 1.26 -17.68
C TYR A 193 -7.02 1.62 -16.22
N TYR A 194 -6.19 0.84 -15.52
CA TYR A 194 -5.87 1.04 -14.10
C TYR A 194 -5.43 2.47 -13.78
N ALA A 195 -4.59 3.07 -14.62
CA ALA A 195 -4.07 4.43 -14.36
C ALA A 195 -5.19 5.49 -14.34
N GLN A 196 -6.14 5.41 -15.29
CA GLN A 196 -7.27 6.32 -15.37
C GLN A 196 -8.24 6.10 -14.20
N MET A 197 -8.52 4.84 -13.88
CA MET A 197 -9.33 4.46 -12.73
C MET A 197 -8.73 4.94 -11.42
N SER A 198 -7.43 4.69 -11.20
CA SER A 198 -6.72 5.18 -10.01
C SER A 198 -6.79 6.70 -9.89
N SER A 199 -6.66 7.42 -11.02
CA SER A 199 -6.79 8.87 -11.05
C SER A 199 -8.19 9.36 -10.63
N ALA A 200 -9.24 8.71 -11.09
CA ALA A 200 -10.61 9.03 -10.67
C ALA A 200 -10.79 8.77 -9.16
N MET A 201 -10.27 7.66 -8.65
CA MET A 201 -10.35 7.31 -7.24
C MET A 201 -9.66 8.35 -6.35
N TYR A 202 -8.38 8.66 -6.59
CA TYR A 202 -7.67 9.57 -5.70
C TYR A 202 -8.18 11.00 -5.79
N ASN A 203 -8.70 11.45 -6.93
CA ASN A 203 -9.33 12.76 -7.05
C ASN A 203 -10.62 12.86 -6.22
N ALA A 204 -11.49 11.86 -6.28
CA ALA A 204 -12.71 11.84 -5.47
C ALA A 204 -12.40 11.76 -3.96
N ILE A 205 -11.41 10.94 -3.57
CA ILE A 205 -10.94 10.86 -2.17
C ILE A 205 -10.37 12.21 -1.70
N ASN A 206 -9.59 12.89 -2.55
CA ASN A 206 -9.05 14.20 -2.19
C ASN A 206 -10.16 15.24 -2.00
N LYS A 207 -11.14 15.30 -2.88
CA LYS A 207 -12.32 16.16 -2.71
C LYS A 207 -13.07 15.84 -1.40
N MET A 208 -13.20 14.57 -1.05
CA MET A 208 -13.78 14.15 0.22
C MET A 208 -12.92 14.63 1.41
N ALA A 209 -11.60 14.52 1.34
CA ALA A 209 -10.70 14.98 2.39
C ALA A 209 -10.75 16.51 2.58
N LEU A 210 -11.03 17.26 1.52
CA LEU A 210 -11.22 18.72 1.54
C LEU A 210 -12.63 19.16 1.96
N GLY A 211 -13.57 18.21 2.14
CA GLY A 211 -14.96 18.49 2.52
C GLY A 211 -15.85 18.94 1.36
N GLU A 212 -15.39 18.76 0.11
CA GLU A 212 -16.16 19.09 -1.10
C GLU A 212 -17.19 17.98 -1.43
N LEU A 213 -16.89 16.73 -1.08
CA LEU A 213 -17.76 15.56 -1.23
C LEU A 213 -17.91 14.83 0.10
N ASN A 214 -19.03 14.13 0.27
CA ASN A 214 -19.14 13.08 1.28
C ASN A 214 -18.77 11.70 0.69
N ALA A 215 -18.70 10.67 1.52
CA ALA A 215 -18.33 9.32 1.09
C ALA A 215 -19.23 8.75 -0.02
N GLU A 216 -20.55 9.03 0.00
CA GLU A 216 -21.49 8.57 -1.00
C GLU A 216 -21.27 9.28 -2.34
N GLN A 217 -21.07 10.59 -2.31
CA GLN A 217 -20.77 11.38 -3.51
C GLN A 217 -19.41 11.00 -4.12
N ALA A 218 -18.40 10.76 -3.28
CA ALA A 218 -17.10 10.28 -3.74
C ALA A 218 -17.21 8.90 -4.41
N TYR A 219 -17.99 7.99 -3.83
CA TYR A 219 -18.28 6.70 -4.44
C TYR A 219 -18.95 6.85 -5.81
N ASP A 220 -20.00 7.66 -5.89
CA ASP A 220 -20.78 7.85 -7.13
C ASP A 220 -19.90 8.47 -8.24
N GLU A 221 -19.02 9.43 -7.90
CA GLU A 221 -18.07 10.02 -8.87
C GLU A 221 -17.08 8.96 -9.39
N MET A 222 -16.48 8.17 -8.51
CA MET A 222 -15.56 7.09 -8.90
C MET A 222 -16.25 6.00 -9.73
N ALA A 223 -17.45 5.59 -9.31
CA ALA A 223 -18.20 4.53 -9.99
C ALA A 223 -18.63 4.95 -11.39
N SER A 224 -19.04 6.21 -11.57
CA SER A 224 -19.38 6.76 -12.89
C SER A 224 -18.17 6.80 -13.82
N ALA A 225 -17.02 7.24 -13.34
CA ALA A 225 -15.78 7.25 -14.12
C ALA A 225 -15.34 5.82 -14.51
N LEU A 226 -15.46 4.87 -13.59
CA LEU A 226 -15.15 3.46 -13.87
C LEU A 226 -16.10 2.87 -14.92
N GLU A 227 -17.38 3.20 -14.87
CA GLU A 227 -18.37 2.73 -15.85
C GLU A 227 -18.05 3.22 -17.27
N GLU A 228 -17.57 4.46 -17.41
CA GLU A 228 -17.11 4.98 -18.71
C GLU A 228 -15.92 4.18 -19.24
N LEU A 229 -14.90 3.91 -18.38
CA LEU A 229 -13.70 3.15 -18.75
C LEU A 229 -13.98 1.68 -19.11
N ILE A 230 -14.99 1.06 -18.50
CA ILE A 230 -15.39 -0.33 -18.83
C ILE A 230 -16.09 -0.42 -20.19
N ASN A 231 -16.78 0.65 -20.60
CA ASN A 231 -17.57 0.68 -21.84
C ASN A 231 -16.76 1.19 -23.06
N GLU A 232 -15.53 1.70 -22.86
CA GLU A 232 -14.58 2.04 -23.94
C GLU A 232 -13.88 0.80 -24.52
#